data_4dd7f27c40699dbcfec1a3085cef6455
#
_entry.id   4dd7f27c40699dbcfec1a3085cef6455
#
_cell.length_a   1.000
_cell.length_b   1.000
_cell.length_c   1.000
_cell.angle_alpha   90.00
_cell.angle_beta   90.00
_cell.angle_gamma   90.00
#
_symmetry.space_group_name_H-M   'P 1'
#
loop_
_entity.id
_entity.type
_entity.pdbx_description
1 polymer ?
#
loop_
_entity_poly.entity_id
_entity_poly.type
_entity_poly.pdbx_seq_one_letter_code
_entity_poly.pdbx_strand_id
1 'polypeptide(L)'
;MYITTHSGENKRKKGKVNFMLKGKQSILFDDAPYIISSGSIVGKKEGEGPLGNLFDKVEEDNLLGQDTWEEAESEMQKEACLMALGKAKLDPHDVRYLFGGDLLRQ
;
A
#
# COMPACT_ATOMS: atom_id res chain seq x y z
N MET A 1 -3.86 0.50 0.83
CA MET A 1 -2.46 0.08 0.59
C MET A 1 -2.23 -1.34 1.06
N TYR A 2 -1.68 -2.18 0.22
CA TYR A 2 -1.40 -3.58 0.55
C TYR A 2 0.10 -3.86 0.41
N ILE A 3 0.67 -4.55 1.37
CA ILE A 3 2.06 -4.98 1.35
C ILE A 3 2.10 -6.49 1.18
N THR A 4 2.87 -6.96 0.20
CA THR A 4 3.06 -8.38 -0.07
C THR A 4 4.51 -8.77 0.17
N THR A 5 4.76 -9.91 0.80
CA THR A 5 6.08 -10.51 0.91
C THR A 5 6.04 -11.96 0.45
N HIS A 6 7.22 -12.48 0.14
CA HIS A 6 7.42 -13.91 0.01
C HIS A 6 7.69 -14.49 1.41
N SER A 7 6.80 -15.37 1.88
CA SER A 7 7.02 -16.13 3.11
C SER A 7 7.98 -17.26 2.81
N GLY A 8 9.22 -17.10 3.18
CA GLY A 8 10.22 -18.16 3.15
C GLY A 8 11.20 -17.93 4.29
N GLU A 9 11.33 -18.93 5.15
CA GLU A 9 12.25 -18.92 6.28
C GLU A 9 13.61 -18.37 5.95
N ASN A 10 14.03 -17.47 6.79
CA ASN A 10 15.34 -16.93 7.08
C ASN A 10 16.53 -17.76 6.58
N LYS A 11 16.91 -17.59 5.33
CA LYS A 11 18.29 -17.72 4.85
C LYS A 11 18.45 -16.71 3.73
N ARG A 12 19.28 -15.69 3.97
CA ARG A 12 19.71 -14.71 2.97
C ARG A 12 20.41 -15.41 1.79
N LYS A 13 19.64 -16.10 0.98
CA LYS A 13 20.02 -16.37 -0.40
C LYS A 13 19.45 -15.19 -1.19
N LYS A 14 20.30 -14.47 -1.92
CA LYS A 14 19.89 -13.58 -3.00
C LYS A 14 19.05 -14.40 -3.98
N GLY A 15 17.78 -14.60 -3.66
CA GLY A 15 16.87 -15.38 -4.46
C GLY A 15 16.52 -14.58 -5.70
N LYS A 16 16.83 -15.10 -6.87
CA LYS A 16 16.15 -14.70 -8.09
C LYS A 16 14.65 -14.90 -7.84
N VAL A 17 13.86 -13.83 -7.93
CA VAL A 17 12.42 -13.97 -8.02
C VAL A 17 12.16 -14.67 -9.35
N ASN A 18 11.79 -15.92 -9.30
CA ASN A 18 11.42 -16.66 -10.50
C ASN A 18 9.98 -16.27 -10.85
N PHE A 19 9.80 -15.73 -12.03
CA PHE A 19 8.50 -15.42 -12.61
C PHE A 19 8.48 -15.83 -14.07
N MET A 20 7.32 -16.17 -14.57
CA MET A 20 7.07 -16.50 -15.94
C MET A 20 6.08 -15.50 -16.54
N LEU A 21 6.34 -15.01 -17.74
CA LEU A 21 5.36 -14.24 -18.50
C LEU A 21 4.28 -15.19 -19.04
N LYS A 22 3.03 -14.91 -18.70
CA LYS A 22 1.85 -15.62 -19.20
C LYS A 22 1.04 -14.70 -20.11
N GLY A 23 1.07 -14.96 -21.41
CA GLY A 23 0.49 -14.06 -22.39
C GLY A 23 1.38 -12.83 -22.63
N LYS A 24 0.76 -11.68 -22.94
CA LYS A 24 1.48 -10.44 -23.27
C LYS A 24 1.79 -9.53 -22.10
N GLN A 25 0.98 -9.59 -21.05
CA GLN A 25 1.00 -8.59 -19.95
C GLN A 25 0.88 -9.19 -18.55
N SER A 26 0.74 -10.52 -18.44
CA SER A 26 0.58 -11.17 -17.14
C SER A 26 1.88 -11.77 -16.64
N ILE A 27 2.12 -11.66 -15.37
CA ILE A 27 3.25 -12.28 -14.67
C ILE A 27 2.71 -13.37 -13.77
N LEU A 28 3.25 -14.57 -13.90
CA LEU A 28 2.99 -15.68 -13.00
C LEU A 28 4.22 -15.88 -12.13
N PHE A 29 4.03 -15.81 -10.82
CA PHE A 29 5.09 -16.12 -9.86
C PHE A 29 5.09 -17.61 -9.53
N ASP A 30 6.25 -18.24 -9.48
CA ASP A 30 6.39 -19.64 -9.05
C ASP A 30 5.94 -19.79 -7.60
N ASP A 31 6.34 -18.84 -6.76
CA ASP A 31 5.84 -18.70 -5.39
C ASP A 31 4.88 -17.51 -5.31
N ALA A 32 3.64 -17.78 -4.97
CA ALA A 32 2.62 -16.74 -4.89
C ALA A 32 2.97 -15.70 -3.81
N PRO A 33 2.91 -14.40 -4.11
CA PRO A 33 3.06 -13.36 -3.10
C PRO A 33 1.83 -13.33 -2.19
N TYR A 34 2.05 -13.06 -0.91
CA TYR A 34 0.99 -12.94 0.09
C TYR A 34 0.84 -11.50 0.54
N ILE A 35 -0.39 -11.07 0.77
CA ILE A 35 -0.67 -9.80 1.43
C ILE A 35 -0.42 -10.00 2.93
N ILE A 36 0.55 -9.26 3.48
CA ILE A 36 0.90 -9.36 4.91
C ILE A 36 0.33 -8.23 5.73
N SER A 37 0.01 -7.10 5.12
CA SER A 37 -0.55 -5.94 5.79
C SER A 37 -1.29 -5.05 4.82
N SER A 38 -2.16 -4.21 5.37
CA SER A 38 -2.88 -3.18 4.64
C SER A 38 -3.03 -1.92 5.50
N GLY A 39 -3.17 -0.76 4.86
CA GLY A 39 -3.53 0.49 5.49
C GLY A 39 -4.61 1.17 4.67
N SER A 40 -5.60 1.73 5.35
CA SER A 40 -6.73 2.42 4.74
C SER A 40 -6.97 3.75 5.43
N ILE A 41 -6.97 4.82 4.63
CA ILE A 41 -7.29 6.17 5.07
C ILE A 41 -8.40 6.69 4.16
N VAL A 42 -9.39 7.31 4.76
CA VAL A 42 -10.52 7.89 4.02
C VAL A 42 -10.82 9.28 4.54
N GLY A 43 -11.50 10.08 3.72
CA GLY A 43 -12.02 11.37 4.14
C GLY A 43 -13.29 11.23 4.99
N LYS A 44 -13.72 12.34 5.55
CA LYS A 44 -14.88 12.45 6.43
C LYS A 44 -16.14 11.81 5.86
N LYS A 45 -16.44 12.06 4.59
CA LYS A 45 -17.65 11.56 3.94
C LYS A 45 -17.72 10.03 3.92
N GLU A 46 -16.61 9.38 3.66
CA GLU A 46 -16.54 7.91 3.70
C GLU A 46 -16.58 7.37 5.14
N GLY A 47 -16.00 8.13 6.08
CA GLY A 47 -16.05 7.80 7.51
C GLY A 47 -17.45 7.84 8.11
N GLU A 48 -18.33 8.69 7.60
CA GLU A 48 -19.75 8.77 7.96
C GLU A 48 -20.60 7.64 7.34
N GLY A 49 -20.04 6.91 6.40
CA GLY A 49 -20.69 5.80 5.71
C GLY A 49 -20.81 4.53 6.55
N PRO A 50 -21.53 3.52 6.05
CA PRO A 50 -21.77 2.27 6.79
C PRO A 50 -20.51 1.45 7.06
N LEU A 51 -19.41 1.71 6.34
CA LEU A 51 -18.13 1.05 6.50
C LEU A 51 -17.11 1.90 7.26
N GLY A 52 -17.50 3.06 7.79
CA GLY A 52 -16.60 4.01 8.44
C GLY A 52 -15.74 3.39 9.53
N ASN A 53 -16.31 2.48 10.32
CA ASN A 53 -15.62 1.79 11.41
C ASN A 53 -14.56 0.75 10.96
N LEU A 54 -14.51 0.43 9.68
CA LEU A 54 -13.59 -0.56 9.14
C LEU A 54 -12.30 0.05 8.60
N PHE A 55 -12.28 1.36 8.42
CA PHE A 55 -11.08 2.08 7.98
C PHE A 55 -10.12 2.32 9.16
N ASP A 56 -8.85 2.29 8.87
CA ASP A 56 -7.81 2.50 9.89
C ASP A 56 -7.74 3.95 10.37
N LYS A 57 -8.03 4.89 9.47
CA LYS A 57 -8.05 6.32 9.78
C LYS A 57 -9.14 7.02 8.95
N VAL A 58 -9.85 7.91 9.60
CA VAL A 58 -10.78 8.85 8.95
C VAL A 58 -10.21 10.25 9.13
N GLU A 59 -9.99 10.95 8.02
CA GLU A 59 -9.54 12.34 8.02
C GLU A 59 -10.71 13.29 8.01
N GLU A 60 -10.75 14.21 8.98
CA GLU A 60 -11.78 15.24 9.07
C GLU A 60 -11.47 16.42 8.15
N ASP A 61 -10.19 16.71 7.93
CA ASP A 61 -9.75 17.74 7.00
C ASP A 61 -9.48 17.14 5.62
N ASN A 62 -10.24 17.58 4.63
CA ASN A 62 -10.13 17.10 3.26
C ASN A 62 -8.77 17.41 2.61
N LEU A 63 -8.07 18.42 3.10
CA LEU A 63 -6.75 18.81 2.59
C LEU A 63 -5.61 18.27 3.45
N LEU A 64 -5.88 17.57 4.54
CA LEU A 64 -4.86 17.04 5.45
C LEU A 64 -3.82 18.09 5.88
N GLY A 65 -4.26 19.35 6.05
CA GLY A 65 -3.38 20.47 6.36
C GLY A 65 -2.49 20.95 5.21
N GLN A 66 -2.71 20.48 4.00
CA GLN A 66 -1.95 20.88 2.80
C GLN A 66 -2.63 22.05 2.09
N ASP A 67 -1.88 22.72 1.21
CA ASP A 67 -2.39 23.87 0.46
C ASP A 67 -3.13 23.49 -0.82
N THR A 68 -2.85 22.31 -1.36
CA THR A 68 -3.43 21.81 -2.62
C THR A 68 -3.97 20.38 -2.48
N TRP A 69 -4.89 20.02 -3.39
CA TRP A 69 -5.43 18.66 -3.43
C TRP A 69 -4.39 17.62 -3.79
N GLU A 70 -3.44 17.96 -4.66
CA GLU A 70 -2.34 17.09 -5.07
C GLU A 70 -1.40 16.77 -3.90
N GLU A 71 -1.10 17.78 -3.07
CA GLU A 71 -0.31 17.59 -1.86
C GLU A 71 -1.07 16.75 -0.82
N ALA A 72 -2.36 17.01 -0.66
CA ALA A 72 -3.23 16.24 0.24
C ALA A 72 -3.28 14.76 -0.17
N GLU A 73 -3.41 14.46 -1.46
CA GLU A 73 -3.38 13.09 -1.97
C GLU A 73 -2.03 12.42 -1.72
N SER A 74 -0.94 13.13 -1.97
CA SER A 74 0.41 12.61 -1.72
C SER A 74 0.63 12.30 -0.24
N GLU A 75 0.17 13.14 0.66
CA GLU A 75 0.27 12.91 2.10
C GLU A 75 -0.61 11.74 2.55
N MET A 76 -1.83 11.63 2.02
CA MET A 76 -2.72 10.51 2.29
C MET A 76 -2.10 9.17 1.85
N GLN A 77 -1.51 9.11 0.67
CA GLN A 77 -0.82 7.93 0.16
C GLN A 77 0.37 7.56 1.04
N LYS A 78 1.18 8.54 1.41
CA LYS A 78 2.34 8.36 2.29
C LYS A 78 1.92 7.82 3.66
N GLU A 79 0.91 8.41 4.28
CA GLU A 79 0.40 7.93 5.56
C GLU A 79 -0.14 6.49 5.47
N ALA A 80 -0.92 6.18 4.43
CA ALA A 80 -1.42 4.82 4.22
C ALA A 80 -0.28 3.80 4.07
N CYS A 81 0.78 4.17 3.34
CA CYS A 81 1.98 3.34 3.21
C CYS A 81 2.66 3.10 4.55
N LEU A 82 2.90 4.17 5.31
CA LEU A 82 3.57 4.07 6.61
C LEU A 82 2.72 3.27 7.61
N MET A 83 1.41 3.41 7.58
CA MET A 83 0.49 2.65 8.42
C MET A 83 0.56 1.15 8.09
N ALA A 84 0.53 0.79 6.82
CA ALA A 84 0.65 -0.59 6.39
C ALA A 84 2.02 -1.19 6.79
N LEU A 85 3.11 -0.45 6.63
CA LEU A 85 4.45 -0.85 7.06
C LEU A 85 4.51 -1.05 8.58
N GLY A 86 3.98 -0.09 9.34
CA GLY A 86 3.95 -0.16 10.80
C GLY A 86 3.21 -1.39 11.33
N LYS A 87 2.06 -1.73 10.75
CA LYS A 87 1.32 -2.96 11.07
C LYS A 87 2.13 -4.23 10.79
N ALA A 88 2.88 -4.24 9.71
CA ALA A 88 3.76 -5.34 9.34
C ALA A 88 5.08 -5.35 10.12
N LYS A 89 5.37 -4.33 10.92
CA LYS A 89 6.65 -4.11 11.61
C LYS A 89 7.84 -4.08 10.64
N LEU A 90 7.64 -3.45 9.49
CA LEU A 90 8.63 -3.26 8.44
C LEU A 90 9.10 -1.80 8.40
N ASP A 91 10.36 -1.63 8.03
CA ASP A 91 10.94 -0.33 7.72
C ASP A 91 10.77 -0.04 6.21
N PRO A 92 10.63 1.24 5.79
CA PRO A 92 10.61 1.59 4.37
C PRO A 92 11.78 1.03 3.55
N HIS A 93 12.95 0.85 4.15
CA HIS A 93 14.13 0.26 3.51
C HIS A 93 13.98 -1.25 3.23
N ASP A 94 13.03 -1.92 3.85
CA ASP A 94 12.70 -3.32 3.57
C ASP A 94 11.90 -3.48 2.28
N VAL A 95 11.30 -2.39 1.78
CA VAL A 95 10.46 -2.39 0.58
C VAL A 95 11.33 -2.23 -0.66
N ARG A 96 11.28 -3.21 -1.56
CA ARG A 96 12.04 -3.17 -2.83
C ARG A 96 11.30 -2.48 -3.96
N TYR A 97 9.99 -2.59 -3.98
CA TYR A 97 9.13 -2.05 -5.02
C TYR A 97 7.90 -1.42 -4.40
N LEU A 98 7.55 -0.24 -4.88
CA LEU A 98 6.32 0.45 -4.56
C LEU A 98 5.55 0.67 -5.85
N PHE A 99 4.29 0.27 -5.85
CA PHE A 99 3.36 0.54 -6.94
C PHE A 99 2.27 1.46 -6.42
N GLY A 100 2.05 2.55 -7.11
CA GLY A 100 1.03 3.53 -6.77
C GLY A 100 0.08 3.75 -7.95
N GLY A 101 -1.11 4.22 -7.63
CA GLY A 101 -2.09 4.73 -8.59
C GLY A 101 -2.57 6.08 -8.11
N ASP A 102 -2.75 7.00 -9.03
CA ASP A 102 -3.23 8.34 -8.81
C ASP A 102 -4.38 8.61 -9.78
N LEU A 103 -5.44 9.20 -9.28
CA LEU A 103 -6.62 9.54 -10.07
C LEU A 103 -6.83 11.06 -10.20
N LEU A 104 -6.14 11.86 -9.40
CA LEU A 104 -6.40 13.29 -9.30
C LEU A 104 -5.81 14.06 -10.48
N ARG A 105 -4.62 13.68 -10.94
CA ARG A 105 -3.96 14.34 -12.07
C ARG A 105 -2.93 13.42 -12.70
N GLN A 106 -3.25 12.97 -13.88
CA GLN A 106 -2.33 12.20 -14.73
C GLN A 106 -1.73 13.08 -15.81
#